data_b86ee7844830ddf518430b88fec30008
#
_entry.id   b86ee7844830ddf518430b88fec30008
#
_cell.length_a   1.000
_cell.length_b   1.000
_cell.length_c   1.000
_cell.angle_alpha   90.00
_cell.angle_beta   90.00
_cell.angle_gamma   90.00
#
_symmetry.space_group_name_H-M   'P 1'
#
loop_
_entity.id
_entity.type
_entity.pdbx_description
1 polymer ?
#
loop_
_entity_poly.entity_id
_entity_poly.type
_entity_poly.pdbx_seq_one_letter_code
_entity_poly.pdbx_strand_id
1 'polypeptide(L)'
;MTNGRKPAGKMDLNHLHLHVRNLDRAQRFYESYFRFRERVHRGNILFLRNASGFDLALAPDRMPFSFPEWFHFGFRLGSARALRKLHSRMRSEGVKIHDIEEHADYVTFRCMDCDGYGIEVYWE
;
A
#
# COMPACT_ATOMS: atom_id res chain seq x y z
N MET A 1 32.86 4.87 5.94
CA MET A 1 33.24 3.68 6.48
C MET A 1 32.63 3.46 7.82
N THR A 2 32.45 2.34 8.06
CA THR A 2 31.83 2.06 9.28
C THR A 2 32.88 1.93 10.31
N ASN A 3 33.69 2.35 10.63
CA ASN A 3 34.53 2.27 11.79
C ASN A 3 34.50 0.95 12.52
N GLY A 4 34.23 -0.14 11.85
CA GLY A 4 34.22 -1.46 12.45
C GLY A 4 33.08 -1.76 13.39
N ARG A 5 32.12 -0.89 13.54
CA ARG A 5 30.93 -1.17 14.36
C ARG A 5 30.07 -2.24 13.71
N LYS A 6 29.60 -3.20 14.49
CA LYS A 6 28.61 -4.14 13.99
C LYS A 6 27.29 -3.42 13.73
N PRO A 7 26.57 -3.77 12.66
CA PRO A 7 25.23 -3.22 12.45
C PRO A 7 24.36 -3.61 13.64
N ALA A 8 23.49 -2.72 14.03
CA ALA A 8 22.46 -3.02 15.00
C ALA A 8 21.59 -4.16 14.48
N GLY A 9 20.88 -4.86 15.34
CA GLY A 9 19.90 -5.83 14.94
C GLY A 9 18.86 -5.21 14.00
N LYS A 10 18.14 -6.06 13.27
CA LYS A 10 17.13 -5.60 12.30
C LYS A 10 16.09 -4.72 12.98
N MET A 11 15.83 -3.60 12.37
CA MET A 11 14.69 -2.74 12.70
C MET A 11 13.96 -2.45 11.41
N ASP A 12 12.86 -3.14 11.20
CA ASP A 12 12.09 -3.01 9.97
C ASP A 12 10.78 -2.29 10.23
N LEU A 13 10.44 -1.36 9.38
CA LEU A 13 9.07 -0.85 9.33
C LEU A 13 8.25 -1.95 8.68
N ASN A 14 7.46 -2.70 9.46
CA ASN A 14 6.90 -3.94 8.97
C ASN A 14 5.39 -4.04 9.09
N HIS A 15 4.71 -2.99 9.51
CA HIS A 15 3.26 -3.02 9.57
C HIS A 15 2.66 -1.62 9.50
N LEU A 16 1.40 -1.59 9.10
CA LEU A 16 0.61 -0.38 9.00
C LEU A 16 -0.78 -0.70 9.54
N HIS A 17 -1.35 0.19 10.34
CA HIS A 17 -2.69 0.03 10.89
C HIS A 17 -3.60 1.07 10.26
N LEU A 18 -4.66 0.63 9.59
CA LEU A 18 -5.62 1.51 8.95
C LEU A 18 -7.02 1.24 9.49
N HIS A 19 -7.76 2.31 9.73
CA HIS A 19 -9.19 2.20 9.98
C HIS A 19 -9.93 2.25 8.64
N VAL A 20 -10.91 1.37 8.47
CA VAL A 20 -11.64 1.23 7.20
C VAL A 20 -13.14 1.14 7.48
N ARG A 21 -13.93 1.70 6.58
CA ARG A 21 -15.39 1.71 6.76
C ARG A 21 -16.02 0.37 6.46
N ASN A 22 -15.47 -0.37 5.52
CA ASN A 22 -15.98 -1.67 5.11
C ASN A 22 -14.79 -2.63 5.00
N LEU A 23 -14.73 -3.58 5.93
CA LEU A 23 -13.59 -4.49 6.04
C LEU A 23 -13.43 -5.36 4.79
N ASP A 24 -14.53 -5.93 4.30
CA ASP A 24 -14.48 -6.79 3.11
C ASP A 24 -14.04 -6.03 1.87
N ARG A 25 -14.50 -4.81 1.70
CA ARG A 25 -14.12 -3.98 0.56
C ARG A 25 -12.64 -3.62 0.62
N ALA A 26 -12.15 -3.23 1.79
CA ALA A 26 -10.75 -2.91 1.97
C ALA A 26 -9.87 -4.15 1.73
N GLN A 27 -10.27 -5.29 2.26
CA GLN A 27 -9.56 -6.55 2.04
C GLN A 27 -9.44 -6.86 0.55
N ARG A 28 -10.56 -6.80 -0.18
CA ARG A 28 -10.55 -7.07 -1.63
C ARG A 28 -9.63 -6.13 -2.38
N PHE A 29 -9.60 -4.85 -2.00
CA PHE A 29 -8.74 -3.87 -2.64
C PHE A 29 -7.27 -4.26 -2.50
N TYR A 30 -6.83 -4.52 -1.27
CA TYR A 30 -5.42 -4.82 -1.02
C TYR A 30 -5.01 -6.21 -1.51
N GLU A 31 -5.91 -7.18 -1.47
CA GLU A 31 -5.63 -8.48 -2.06
C GLU A 31 -5.53 -8.42 -3.58
N SER A 32 -6.45 -7.71 -4.20
CA SER A 32 -6.55 -7.66 -5.66
C SER A 32 -5.42 -6.85 -6.31
N TYR A 33 -5.08 -5.69 -5.74
CA TYR A 33 -4.10 -4.81 -6.38
C TYR A 33 -2.68 -4.98 -5.85
N PHE A 34 -2.53 -5.33 -4.59
CA PHE A 34 -1.21 -5.35 -3.94
C PHE A 34 -0.82 -6.71 -3.39
N ARG A 35 -1.57 -7.75 -3.74
CA ARG A 35 -1.25 -9.15 -3.47
C ARG A 35 -1.11 -9.50 -2.00
N PHE A 36 -1.84 -8.80 -1.15
CA PHE A 36 -1.94 -9.21 0.25
C PHE A 36 -2.79 -10.47 0.36
N ARG A 37 -2.60 -11.20 1.45
CA ARG A 37 -3.41 -12.39 1.79
C ARG A 37 -3.80 -12.29 3.25
N GLU A 38 -4.95 -12.84 3.58
CA GLU A 38 -5.38 -12.90 4.97
C GLU A 38 -4.41 -13.73 5.78
N ARG A 39 -3.98 -13.21 6.92
CA ARG A 39 -3.13 -13.93 7.84
C ARG A 39 -3.90 -14.39 9.07
N VAL A 40 -4.58 -13.48 9.77
CA VAL A 40 -5.29 -13.80 11.00
C VAL A 40 -6.27 -12.68 11.35
N HIS A 41 -7.37 -13.06 12.01
CA HIS A 41 -8.23 -12.11 12.70
C HIS A 41 -7.89 -12.12 14.19
N ARG A 42 -7.80 -10.92 14.78
CA ARG A 42 -7.66 -10.78 16.23
C ARG A 42 -8.70 -9.77 16.71
N GLY A 43 -9.74 -10.27 17.38
CA GLY A 43 -10.89 -9.44 17.70
C GLY A 43 -11.55 -8.98 16.40
N ASN A 44 -11.73 -7.66 16.24
CA ASN A 44 -12.30 -7.11 15.03
C ASN A 44 -11.24 -6.63 14.03
N ILE A 45 -9.97 -6.91 14.26
CA ILE A 45 -8.88 -6.48 13.39
C ILE A 45 -8.49 -7.62 12.47
N LEU A 46 -8.49 -7.34 11.18
CA LEU A 46 -8.02 -8.28 10.17
C LEU A 46 -6.58 -7.96 9.79
N PHE A 47 -5.69 -8.93 9.92
CA PHE A 47 -4.30 -8.79 9.51
C PHE A 47 -4.10 -9.47 8.15
N LEU A 48 -3.65 -8.68 7.18
CA LEU A 48 -3.23 -9.17 5.87
C LEU A 48 -1.70 -9.13 5.83
N ARG A 49 -1.10 -9.98 5.03
CA ARG A 49 0.36 -10.01 4.84
C ARG A 49 0.69 -10.18 3.37
N ASN A 50 1.73 -9.50 2.91
CA ASN A 50 2.24 -9.67 1.57
C ASN A 50 3.45 -10.59 1.53
N ALA A 51 3.98 -10.86 0.33
CA ALA A 51 5.10 -11.79 0.16
C ALA A 51 6.39 -11.33 0.83
N SER A 52 6.58 -10.04 1.04
CA SER A 52 7.77 -9.54 1.73
C SER A 52 7.62 -9.54 3.25
N GLY A 53 6.49 -10.01 3.78
CA GLY A 53 6.28 -10.11 5.22
C GLY A 53 5.73 -8.84 5.87
N PHE A 54 5.26 -7.89 5.08
CA PHE A 54 4.65 -6.67 5.61
C PHE A 54 3.21 -6.94 6.03
N ASP A 55 2.84 -6.55 7.24
CA ASP A 55 1.49 -6.72 7.76
C ASP A 55 0.67 -5.44 7.60
N LEU A 56 -0.54 -5.61 7.10
CA LEU A 56 -1.54 -4.55 7.03
C LEU A 56 -2.69 -4.92 7.96
N ALA A 57 -2.88 -4.13 9.02
CA ALA A 57 -3.94 -4.34 9.98
C ALA A 57 -5.11 -3.43 9.64
N LEU A 58 -6.27 -4.02 9.38
CA LEU A 58 -7.49 -3.31 9.02
C LEU A 58 -8.50 -3.40 10.17
N ALA A 59 -8.88 -2.26 10.73
CA ALA A 59 -9.84 -2.17 11.80
C ALA A 59 -11.11 -1.46 11.32
N PRO A 60 -12.30 -2.03 11.51
CA PRO A 60 -13.53 -1.37 11.07
C PRO A 60 -13.82 -0.13 11.90
N ASP A 61 -14.18 0.96 11.23
CA ASP A 61 -14.48 2.23 11.87
C ASP A 61 -15.43 3.02 10.98
N ARG A 62 -16.50 3.53 11.55
CA ARG A 62 -17.51 4.30 10.81
C ARG A 62 -17.24 5.79 10.80
N MET A 63 -16.31 6.25 11.61
CA MET A 63 -16.01 7.68 11.70
C MET A 63 -15.37 8.18 10.41
N PRO A 64 -15.65 9.41 9.98
CA PRO A 64 -14.97 9.99 8.83
C PRO A 64 -13.49 10.15 9.14
N PHE A 65 -12.66 9.92 8.11
CA PHE A 65 -11.21 10.11 8.21
C PHE A 65 -10.80 11.32 7.39
N SER A 66 -9.77 11.99 7.86
CA SER A 66 -9.18 13.11 7.13
C SER A 66 -7.68 13.07 7.30
N PHE A 67 -6.95 13.17 6.19
CA PHE A 67 -5.50 13.14 6.16
C PHE A 67 -4.97 14.29 5.33
N PRO A 68 -3.79 14.82 5.62
CA PRO A 68 -3.15 15.75 4.71
C PRO A 68 -2.91 15.09 3.35
N GLU A 69 -3.05 15.87 2.29
CA GLU A 69 -2.87 15.34 0.93
C GLU A 69 -1.49 14.75 0.69
N TRP A 70 -0.48 15.29 1.38
CA TRP A 70 0.88 14.79 1.22
C TRP A 70 1.11 13.44 1.91
N PHE A 71 0.26 13.05 2.85
CA PHE A 71 0.46 11.80 3.57
C PHE A 71 0.10 10.62 2.68
N HIS A 72 1.01 9.69 2.55
CA HIS A 72 0.82 8.49 1.74
C HIS A 72 1.78 7.40 2.18
N PHE A 73 1.50 6.20 1.74
CA PHE A 73 2.44 5.08 1.78
C PHE A 73 2.56 4.51 0.37
N GLY A 74 3.57 3.68 0.16
CA GLY A 74 3.87 3.30 -1.20
C GLY A 74 4.27 1.86 -1.40
N PHE A 75 4.17 1.44 -2.66
CA PHE A 75 4.59 0.12 -3.11
C PHE A 75 5.56 0.27 -4.27
N ARG A 76 6.70 -0.41 -4.17
CA ARG A 76 7.64 -0.51 -5.27
C ARG A 76 7.33 -1.76 -6.08
N LEU A 77 7.19 -1.61 -7.38
CA LEU A 77 6.97 -2.71 -8.29
C LEU A 77 8.29 -3.14 -8.94
N GLY A 78 8.31 -4.35 -9.45
CA GLY A 78 9.52 -4.93 -10.01
C GLY A 78 9.90 -4.42 -11.39
N SER A 79 9.01 -3.73 -12.09
CA SER A 79 9.28 -3.20 -13.42
C SER A 79 8.33 -2.07 -13.78
N ALA A 80 8.74 -1.22 -14.69
CA ALA A 80 7.86 -0.18 -15.25
C ALA A 80 6.67 -0.79 -15.98
N ARG A 81 6.87 -1.93 -16.62
CA ARG A 81 5.78 -2.64 -17.32
C ARG A 81 4.70 -3.07 -16.33
N ALA A 82 5.09 -3.64 -15.20
CA ALA A 82 4.13 -4.04 -14.16
C ALA A 82 3.36 -2.83 -13.62
N LEU A 83 4.04 -1.71 -13.44
CA LEU A 83 3.42 -0.47 -13.00
C LEU A 83 2.37 0.01 -13.99
N ARG A 84 2.69 0.06 -15.27
CA ARG A 84 1.75 0.50 -16.31
C ARG A 84 0.55 -0.42 -16.40
N LYS A 85 0.77 -1.71 -16.26
CA LYS A 85 -0.30 -2.70 -16.29
C LYS A 85 -1.25 -2.52 -15.10
N LEU A 86 -0.71 -2.31 -13.92
CA LEU A 86 -1.53 -2.05 -12.72
C LEU A 86 -2.31 -0.75 -12.86
N HIS A 87 -1.67 0.31 -13.35
CA HIS A 87 -2.32 1.59 -13.57
C HIS A 87 -3.52 1.45 -14.51
N SER A 88 -3.33 0.76 -15.62
CA SER A 88 -4.38 0.53 -16.61
C SER A 88 -5.55 -0.24 -16.02
N ARG A 89 -5.25 -1.29 -15.25
CA ARG A 89 -6.26 -2.10 -14.59
C ARG A 89 -7.05 -1.30 -13.57
N MET A 90 -6.36 -0.54 -12.72
CA MET A 90 -7.01 0.31 -11.72
C MET A 90 -7.92 1.35 -12.36
N ARG A 91 -7.43 1.98 -13.43
CA ARG A 91 -8.22 2.99 -14.15
C ARG A 91 -9.49 2.36 -14.73
N SER A 92 -9.38 1.20 -15.35
CA SER A 92 -10.52 0.54 -15.96
C SER A 92 -11.55 0.08 -14.92
N GLU A 93 -11.11 -0.16 -13.69
CA GLU A 93 -11.99 -0.61 -12.61
C GLU A 93 -12.49 0.53 -11.72
N GLY A 94 -12.22 1.76 -12.10
CA GLY A 94 -12.80 2.93 -11.43
C GLY A 94 -12.10 3.39 -10.17
N VAL A 95 -10.86 2.96 -9.94
CA VAL A 95 -10.07 3.45 -8.80
C VAL A 95 -9.74 4.93 -9.03
N LYS A 96 -9.81 5.73 -7.96
CA LYS A 96 -9.34 7.12 -8.04
C LYS A 96 -7.83 7.12 -8.23
N ILE A 97 -7.38 7.66 -9.37
CA ILE A 97 -6.01 7.48 -9.81
C ILE A 97 -5.54 8.70 -10.58
N HIS A 98 -4.28 9.05 -10.39
CA HIS A 98 -3.63 10.11 -11.15
C HIS A 98 -2.91 9.51 -12.36
N ASP A 99 -2.53 10.36 -13.30
CA ASP A 99 -1.75 9.92 -14.46
C ASP A 99 -0.37 9.46 -14.02
N ILE A 100 0.22 8.59 -14.83
CA ILE A 100 1.59 8.16 -14.62
C ILE A 100 2.52 9.35 -14.87
N GLU A 101 3.47 9.54 -13.96
CA GLU A 101 4.54 10.52 -14.11
C GLU A 101 5.82 9.78 -14.45
N GLU A 102 6.44 10.16 -15.56
CA GLU A 102 7.70 9.58 -15.99
C GLU A 102 8.83 10.57 -15.73
N HIS A 103 9.83 10.11 -15.00
CA HIS A 103 11.05 10.86 -14.71
C HIS A 103 12.24 10.11 -15.31
N ALA A 104 13.41 10.74 -15.31
CA ALA A 104 14.59 10.15 -15.96
C ALA A 104 14.96 8.79 -15.37
N ASP A 105 14.77 8.60 -14.08
CA ASP A 105 15.24 7.43 -13.34
C ASP A 105 14.14 6.68 -12.58
N TYR A 106 12.90 7.12 -12.67
CA TYR A 106 11.79 6.39 -12.04
C TYR A 106 10.45 6.73 -12.68
N VAL A 107 9.47 5.87 -12.43
CA VAL A 107 8.09 6.04 -12.91
C VAL A 107 7.18 5.88 -11.71
N THR A 108 6.17 6.74 -11.59
CA THR A 108 5.29 6.71 -10.43
C THR A 108 3.87 7.13 -10.78
N PHE A 109 2.91 6.69 -9.97
CA PHE A 109 1.57 7.25 -9.96
C PHE A 109 0.99 7.20 -8.55
N ARG A 110 -0.02 8.01 -8.31
CA ARG A 110 -0.75 8.04 -7.04
C ARG A 110 -2.17 7.56 -7.26
N CYS A 111 -2.68 6.82 -6.30
CA CYS A 111 -4.08 6.41 -6.25
C CYS A 111 -4.61 6.55 -4.83
N MET A 112 -5.89 6.32 -4.66
CA MET A 112 -6.54 6.27 -3.35
C MET A 112 -7.21 4.93 -3.16
N ASP A 113 -7.15 4.40 -1.95
CA ASP A 113 -7.94 3.22 -1.62
C ASP A 113 -9.41 3.60 -1.37
N CYS A 114 -10.22 2.62 -0.96
CA CYS A 114 -11.65 2.81 -0.76
C CYS A 114 -12.00 3.80 0.34
N ASP A 115 -11.07 4.09 1.23
CA ASP A 115 -11.27 4.98 2.37
C ASP A 115 -10.55 6.31 2.22
N GLY A 116 -9.90 6.55 1.08
CA GLY A 116 -9.23 7.80 0.80
C GLY A 116 -7.76 7.85 1.21
N TYR A 117 -7.19 6.73 1.62
CA TYR A 117 -5.75 6.70 1.91
C TYR A 117 -4.96 6.86 0.63
N GLY A 118 -4.00 7.79 0.64
CA GLY A 118 -3.12 8.01 -0.50
C GLY A 118 -2.07 6.91 -0.62
N ILE A 119 -1.89 6.40 -1.83
CA ILE A 119 -0.92 5.34 -2.12
C ILE A 119 -0.08 5.78 -3.30
N GLU A 120 1.23 5.67 -3.18
CA GLU A 120 2.14 5.84 -4.30
C GLU A 120 2.57 4.47 -4.80
N VAL A 121 2.52 4.28 -6.12
CA VAL A 121 3.04 3.08 -6.78
C VAL A 121 4.18 3.53 -7.68
N TYR A 122 5.34 2.92 -7.53
CA TYR A 122 6.50 3.38 -8.26
C TYR A 122 7.44 2.25 -8.65
N TRP A 123 8.31 2.54 -9.58
CA TRP A 123 9.43 1.70 -9.98
C TRP A 123 10.64 2.58 -10.25
N GLU A 124 11.82 2.12 -9.76
CA GLU A 124 13.13 2.70 -10.09
C GLU A 124 14.20 1.62 -10.08
#